data_c57e8f58e396ac09591c17c3734bdace
#
_entry.id   c57e8f58e396ac09591c17c3734bdace
#
_cell.length_a   1.000
_cell.length_b   1.000
_cell.length_c   1.000
_cell.angle_alpha   90.00
_cell.angle_beta   90.00
_cell.angle_gamma   90.00
#
_symmetry.space_group_name_H-M   'P 1'
#
loop_
_entity.id
_entity.type
_entity.pdbx_description
1 polymer ?
#
loop_
_entity_poly.entity_id
_entity_poly.type
_entity_poly.pdbx_seq_one_letter_code
_entity_poly.pdbx_strand_id
1 'polypeptide(L)'
;MGQPELHRSRVRRFQRLLEEKGIDAAIIRTLSSFAYFTGVKWLRPALLIPSEGDPIVFAFEDEAQEVEERTGIRDVRTWRRVGELMAGISGAIRDGGFKVVGFDYSLERDAYVLFFELFKKVNRQVEVRDVHPLIMELRMVKDEHEIELIKRASKLCSRGMEAAVDAVEPGVSELEVAAEVYHTLMKAGSRHPLVYVDAGPSVRIHAEPLPDVRVRRGYPVTVVVAADYGGYYADMTRTVFVGLLSEDAKKAFDVFMEAHSLAEDGLKPGTILANVQKDLERLFHEKGYGSNMVIGFAHGVGLLVEEDPITTIVPPHRRYQVKKGMVLASLHAPLTLPGTGVIKVEDTYVIEEDGAKRLTEYEYELKK
;
A
#
# COMPACT_ATOMS: atom_id res chain seq x y z
N MET A 1 0.33 -2.22 -24.95
CA MET A 1 1.16 -1.00 -24.94
C MET A 1 2.55 -1.34 -24.44
N GLY A 2 3.62 -0.79 -25.01
CA GLY A 2 4.96 -0.91 -24.42
C GLY A 2 5.03 -0.14 -23.09
N GLN A 3 5.88 -0.56 -22.14
CA GLN A 3 6.01 0.10 -20.83
C GLN A 3 6.19 1.64 -20.91
N PRO A 4 7.02 2.21 -21.82
CA PRO A 4 7.17 3.66 -21.93
C PRO A 4 5.89 4.39 -22.35
N GLU A 5 5.06 3.76 -23.17
CA GLU A 5 3.79 4.33 -23.64
C GLU A 5 2.73 4.40 -22.55
N LEU A 6 2.73 3.39 -21.66
CA LEU A 6 1.88 3.34 -20.49
C LEU A 6 2.18 4.50 -19.52
N HIS A 7 3.45 4.73 -19.19
CA HIS A 7 3.86 5.80 -18.29
C HIS A 7 3.57 7.18 -18.89
N ARG A 8 3.77 7.38 -20.19
CA ARG A 8 3.34 8.60 -20.89
C ARG A 8 1.83 8.82 -20.80
N SER A 9 1.04 7.76 -20.87
CA SER A 9 -0.42 7.86 -20.69
C SER A 9 -0.80 8.33 -19.30
N ARG A 10 -0.12 7.82 -18.24
CA ARG A 10 -0.33 8.26 -16.86
C ARG A 10 0.04 9.74 -16.66
N VAL A 11 1.18 10.17 -17.22
CA VAL A 11 1.58 11.58 -17.22
C VAL A 11 0.50 12.45 -17.88
N ARG A 12 0.02 12.09 -19.08
CA ARG A 12 -1.04 12.86 -19.77
C ARG A 12 -2.36 12.91 -18.99
N ARG A 13 -2.73 11.83 -18.30
CA ARG A 13 -3.92 11.84 -17.43
C ARG A 13 -3.74 12.79 -16.25
N PHE A 14 -2.56 12.81 -15.65
CA PHE A 14 -2.25 13.71 -14.54
C PHE A 14 -2.21 15.17 -15.00
N GLN A 15 -1.62 15.45 -16.16
CA GLN A 15 -1.58 16.78 -16.75
C GLN A 15 -3.00 17.39 -16.92
N ARG A 16 -3.96 16.58 -17.41
CA ARG A 16 -5.37 17.02 -17.49
C ARG A 16 -5.96 17.38 -16.12
N LEU A 17 -5.67 16.59 -15.08
CA LEU A 17 -6.12 16.92 -13.73
C LEU A 17 -5.46 18.20 -13.19
N LEU A 18 -4.18 18.42 -13.48
CA LEU A 18 -3.50 19.68 -13.13
C LEU A 18 -4.16 20.88 -13.81
N GLU A 19 -4.43 20.79 -15.11
CA GLU A 19 -5.11 21.83 -15.90
C GLU A 19 -6.51 22.13 -15.33
N GLU A 20 -7.33 21.09 -15.10
CA GLU A 20 -8.67 21.21 -14.51
C GLU A 20 -8.66 21.91 -13.13
N LYS A 21 -7.59 21.75 -12.38
CA LYS A 21 -7.42 22.36 -11.04
C LYS A 21 -6.66 23.69 -11.06
N GLY A 22 -6.25 24.18 -12.25
CA GLY A 22 -5.48 25.42 -12.38
C GLY A 22 -4.11 25.31 -11.68
N ILE A 23 -3.43 24.19 -11.83
CA ILE A 23 -2.08 23.94 -11.31
C ILE A 23 -1.14 23.87 -12.50
N ASP A 24 -0.14 24.75 -12.56
CA ASP A 24 0.74 24.91 -13.72
C ASP A 24 1.75 23.75 -13.86
N ALA A 25 2.21 23.23 -12.74
CA ALA A 25 3.15 22.10 -12.72
C ALA A 25 3.10 21.37 -11.36
N ALA A 26 3.56 20.12 -11.32
CA ALA A 26 3.71 19.37 -10.08
C ALA A 26 5.15 18.85 -9.89
N ILE A 27 5.64 18.91 -8.66
CA ILE A 27 6.95 18.36 -8.26
C ILE A 27 6.71 17.05 -7.52
N ILE A 28 7.23 15.96 -8.07
CA ILE A 28 7.13 14.61 -7.52
C ILE A 28 8.46 14.23 -6.88
N ARG A 29 8.44 14.03 -5.58
CA ARG A 29 9.61 13.66 -4.76
C ARG A 29 9.43 12.36 -3.99
N THR A 30 8.23 11.79 -4.02
CA THR A 30 7.89 10.51 -3.40
C THR A 30 8.35 9.35 -4.27
N LEU A 31 8.79 8.26 -3.65
CA LEU A 31 9.29 7.08 -4.36
C LEU A 31 8.19 6.40 -5.17
N SER A 32 7.00 6.24 -4.54
CA SER A 32 5.87 5.56 -5.16
C SER A 32 5.32 6.35 -6.35
N SER A 33 5.09 7.66 -6.19
CA SER A 33 4.56 8.47 -7.31
C SER A 33 5.56 8.65 -8.43
N PHE A 34 6.87 8.75 -8.13
CA PHE A 34 7.90 8.72 -9.15
C PHE A 34 7.86 7.41 -9.94
N ALA A 35 7.77 6.26 -9.24
CA ALA A 35 7.65 4.95 -9.88
C ALA A 35 6.36 4.83 -10.71
N TYR A 36 5.24 5.40 -10.26
CA TYR A 36 3.98 5.42 -11.00
C TYR A 36 4.10 6.11 -12.38
N PHE A 37 4.75 7.28 -12.40
CA PHE A 37 4.88 8.07 -13.62
C PHE A 37 6.02 7.62 -14.54
N THR A 38 7.04 6.94 -14.00
CA THR A 38 8.25 6.59 -14.76
C THR A 38 8.47 5.08 -14.95
N GLY A 39 7.80 4.23 -14.18
CA GLY A 39 8.06 2.80 -14.12
C GLY A 39 9.33 2.41 -13.36
N VAL A 40 10.02 3.37 -12.75
CA VAL A 40 11.32 3.17 -12.12
C VAL A 40 11.30 3.58 -10.66
N LYS A 41 11.65 2.68 -9.77
CA LYS A 41 11.89 3.01 -8.37
C LYS A 41 13.30 3.63 -8.24
N TRP A 42 13.36 4.91 -7.87
CA TRP A 42 14.61 5.68 -7.77
C TRP A 42 14.77 6.29 -6.38
N LEU A 43 15.95 6.14 -5.77
CA LEU A 43 16.15 6.56 -4.36
C LEU A 43 16.20 8.08 -4.16
N ARG A 44 16.48 8.83 -5.20
CA ARG A 44 16.52 10.30 -5.19
C ARG A 44 15.57 10.90 -6.22
N PRO A 45 14.25 10.58 -6.10
CA PRO A 45 13.29 11.00 -7.11
C PRO A 45 13.20 12.52 -7.14
N ALA A 46 13.22 13.08 -8.34
CA ALA A 46 12.92 14.47 -8.59
C ALA A 46 12.37 14.62 -10.02
N LEU A 47 11.07 14.79 -10.13
CA LEU A 47 10.36 14.89 -11.39
C LEU A 47 9.46 16.12 -11.34
N LEU A 48 9.54 16.98 -12.34
CA LEU A 48 8.59 18.07 -12.57
C LEU A 48 7.71 17.66 -13.75
N ILE A 49 6.40 17.67 -13.53
CA ILE A 49 5.39 17.42 -14.55
C ILE A 49 4.63 18.73 -14.75
N PRO A 50 4.85 19.46 -15.84
CA PRO A 50 4.05 20.63 -16.18
C PRO A 50 2.65 20.19 -16.63
N SER A 51 1.64 21.06 -16.49
CA SER A 51 0.28 20.82 -17.00
C SER A 51 0.27 20.64 -18.53
N GLU A 52 1.19 21.30 -19.22
CA GLU A 52 1.43 21.16 -20.66
C GLU A 52 2.91 20.96 -20.96
N GLY A 53 3.22 20.10 -21.92
CA GLY A 53 4.60 19.80 -22.37
C GLY A 53 5.18 18.54 -21.76
N ASP A 54 6.49 18.35 -21.94
CA ASP A 54 7.17 17.13 -21.50
C ASP A 54 7.63 17.24 -20.03
N PRO A 55 7.64 16.13 -19.29
CA PRO A 55 8.15 16.11 -17.93
C PRO A 55 9.69 16.29 -17.92
N ILE A 56 10.19 16.88 -16.83
CA ILE A 56 11.61 17.12 -16.58
C ILE A 56 12.05 16.27 -15.38
N VAL A 57 13.09 15.46 -15.57
CA VAL A 57 13.69 14.72 -14.45
C VAL A 57 15.00 15.40 -14.03
N PHE A 58 15.24 15.46 -12.71
CA PHE A 58 16.48 15.98 -12.14
C PHE A 58 17.27 14.82 -11.55
N ALA A 59 18.43 14.53 -12.13
CA ALA A 59 19.28 13.40 -11.75
C ALA A 59 20.64 13.87 -11.23
N PHE A 60 21.27 13.05 -10.37
CA PHE A 60 22.66 13.23 -10.07
C PHE A 60 23.48 13.04 -11.35
N GLU A 61 24.53 13.86 -11.57
CA GLU A 61 25.24 13.94 -12.87
C GLU A 61 25.69 12.56 -13.36
N ASP A 62 26.28 11.75 -12.48
CA ASP A 62 26.78 10.42 -12.83
C ASP A 62 25.67 9.37 -13.06
N GLU A 63 24.41 9.68 -12.73
CA GLU A 63 23.25 8.82 -12.88
C GLU A 63 22.36 9.23 -14.09
N ALA A 64 22.67 10.35 -14.73
CA ALA A 64 21.79 10.98 -15.73
C ALA A 64 21.45 10.04 -16.90
N GLN A 65 22.46 9.38 -17.45
CA GLN A 65 22.27 8.45 -18.56
C GLN A 65 21.39 7.27 -18.17
N GLU A 66 21.62 6.65 -16.99
CA GLU A 66 20.81 5.52 -16.52
C GLU A 66 19.36 5.96 -16.27
N VAL A 67 19.16 7.16 -15.72
CA VAL A 67 17.81 7.71 -15.51
C VAL A 67 17.09 7.93 -16.83
N GLU A 68 17.73 8.52 -17.84
CA GLU A 68 17.16 8.73 -19.17
C GLU A 68 16.77 7.40 -19.82
N GLU A 69 17.70 6.43 -19.85
CA GLU A 69 17.48 5.11 -20.44
C GLU A 69 16.32 4.36 -19.78
N ARG A 70 16.23 4.41 -18.46
CA ARG A 70 15.22 3.67 -17.69
C ARG A 70 13.86 4.34 -17.66
N THR A 71 13.81 5.68 -17.59
CA THR A 71 12.54 6.43 -17.53
C THR A 71 11.99 6.77 -18.90
N GLY A 72 12.84 6.85 -19.92
CA GLY A 72 12.51 7.34 -21.26
C GLY A 72 12.18 8.83 -21.32
N ILE A 73 12.47 9.60 -20.25
CA ILE A 73 12.32 11.06 -20.20
C ILE A 73 13.58 11.69 -20.73
N ARG A 74 13.44 12.52 -21.78
CA ARG A 74 14.59 13.12 -22.48
C ARG A 74 15.12 14.40 -21.84
N ASP A 75 14.27 15.21 -21.20
CA ASP A 75 14.74 16.41 -20.47
C ASP A 75 15.28 15.96 -19.11
N VAL A 76 16.56 15.62 -19.08
CA VAL A 76 17.31 15.25 -17.86
C VAL A 76 18.23 16.40 -17.47
N ARG A 77 17.94 17.06 -16.35
CA ARG A 77 18.75 18.14 -15.80
C ARG A 77 19.58 17.63 -14.63
N THR A 78 20.88 17.90 -14.69
CA THR A 78 21.82 17.31 -13.74
C THR A 78 22.15 18.23 -12.58
N TRP A 79 22.59 17.62 -11.47
CA TRP A 79 23.09 18.30 -10.29
C TRP A 79 24.18 17.46 -9.60
N ARG A 80 25.13 18.12 -8.93
CA ARG A 80 26.11 17.48 -8.04
C ARG A 80 25.90 17.85 -6.58
N ARG A 81 25.46 19.06 -6.30
CA ARG A 81 25.24 19.56 -4.95
C ARG A 81 23.75 19.78 -4.70
N VAL A 82 23.31 19.54 -3.47
CA VAL A 82 21.88 19.68 -3.10
C VAL A 82 21.31 21.07 -3.45
N GLY A 83 22.13 22.14 -3.30
CA GLY A 83 21.74 23.48 -3.69
C GLY A 83 21.48 23.62 -5.20
N GLU A 84 22.20 22.89 -6.05
CA GLU A 84 22.01 22.89 -7.52
C GLU A 84 20.71 22.23 -7.92
N LEU A 85 20.29 21.16 -7.21
CA LEU A 85 18.96 20.56 -7.41
C LEU A 85 17.84 21.59 -7.17
N MET A 86 17.90 22.31 -6.05
CA MET A 86 16.91 23.34 -5.74
C MET A 86 16.96 24.48 -6.76
N ALA A 87 18.15 24.92 -7.16
CA ALA A 87 18.32 25.97 -8.17
C ALA A 87 17.77 25.52 -9.55
N GLY A 88 18.01 24.26 -9.94
CA GLY A 88 17.52 23.68 -11.19
C GLY A 88 15.98 23.62 -11.23
N ILE A 89 15.36 23.12 -10.14
CA ILE A 89 13.89 23.07 -10.04
C ILE A 89 13.32 24.50 -10.05
N SER A 90 13.87 25.43 -9.26
CA SER A 90 13.42 26.82 -9.24
C SER A 90 13.64 27.53 -10.57
N GLY A 91 14.72 27.18 -11.31
CA GLY A 91 14.97 27.63 -12.67
C GLY A 91 13.86 27.17 -13.62
N ALA A 92 13.56 25.88 -13.64
CA ALA A 92 12.50 25.32 -14.47
C ALA A 92 11.13 25.98 -14.23
N ILE A 93 10.81 26.28 -12.96
CA ILE A 93 9.58 26.98 -12.59
C ILE A 93 9.54 28.40 -13.14
N ARG A 94 10.66 29.14 -13.03
CA ARG A 94 10.72 30.52 -13.57
C ARG A 94 10.65 30.53 -15.11
N ASP A 95 11.40 29.63 -15.73
CA ASP A 95 11.47 29.53 -17.21
C ASP A 95 10.11 29.13 -17.80
N GLY A 96 9.38 28.25 -17.11
CA GLY A 96 8.00 27.87 -17.47
C GLY A 96 6.94 28.92 -17.10
N GLY A 97 7.31 29.95 -16.34
CA GLY A 97 6.37 30.98 -15.86
C GLY A 97 5.33 30.46 -14.86
N PHE A 98 5.56 29.32 -14.23
CA PHE A 98 4.63 28.64 -13.34
C PHE A 98 4.39 29.46 -12.06
N LYS A 99 3.12 29.65 -11.72
CA LYS A 99 2.67 30.42 -10.54
C LYS A 99 2.07 29.53 -9.47
N VAL A 100 1.39 28.47 -9.87
CA VAL A 100 0.76 27.48 -8.99
C VAL A 100 1.45 26.15 -9.18
N VAL A 101 2.13 25.65 -8.14
CA VAL A 101 2.92 24.41 -8.21
C VAL A 101 2.42 23.40 -7.19
N GLY A 102 2.10 22.21 -7.68
CA GLY A 102 1.69 21.08 -6.88
C GLY A 102 2.84 20.35 -6.22
N PHE A 103 2.63 19.86 -5.00
CA PHE A 103 3.49 18.90 -4.33
C PHE A 103 2.69 17.69 -3.88
N ASP A 104 3.28 16.51 -3.99
CA ASP A 104 2.74 15.28 -3.40
C ASP A 104 3.02 15.30 -1.89
N TYR A 105 1.98 15.59 -1.08
CA TYR A 105 2.07 15.68 0.38
C TYR A 105 2.09 14.28 1.06
N SER A 106 2.66 13.31 0.40
CA SER A 106 2.92 11.99 0.98
C SER A 106 4.29 11.97 1.67
N LEU A 107 4.33 11.42 2.87
CA LEU A 107 5.53 11.34 3.68
C LEU A 107 6.15 9.93 3.59
N GLU A 108 6.97 9.71 2.57
CA GLU A 108 7.72 8.46 2.44
C GLU A 108 9.16 8.57 3.01
N ARG A 109 9.68 9.79 3.16
CA ARG A 109 11.02 10.07 3.70
C ARG A 109 11.07 11.44 4.37
N ASP A 110 11.67 11.53 5.56
CA ASP A 110 11.78 12.77 6.35
C ASP A 110 12.43 13.93 5.60
N ALA A 111 13.43 13.63 4.77
CA ALA A 111 14.13 14.64 3.96
C ALA A 111 13.20 15.41 2.99
N TYR A 112 12.02 14.88 2.67
CA TYR A 112 11.08 15.58 1.78
C TYR A 112 10.44 16.78 2.46
N VAL A 113 10.17 16.70 3.75
CA VAL A 113 9.66 17.83 4.53
C VAL A 113 10.64 18.99 4.50
N LEU A 114 11.93 18.71 4.72
CA LEU A 114 12.99 19.73 4.67
C LEU A 114 13.13 20.35 3.27
N PHE A 115 13.06 19.54 2.23
CA PHE A 115 13.08 20.02 0.85
C PHE A 115 11.88 20.92 0.55
N PHE A 116 10.70 20.53 0.97
CA PHE A 116 9.46 21.29 0.78
C PHE A 116 9.51 22.65 1.49
N GLU A 117 9.96 22.68 2.75
CA GLU A 117 10.11 23.93 3.50
C GLU A 117 11.18 24.86 2.87
N LEU A 118 12.29 24.30 2.38
CA LEU A 118 13.28 25.07 1.66
C LEU A 118 12.72 25.60 0.32
N PHE A 119 11.97 24.80 -0.41
CA PHE A 119 11.33 25.18 -1.66
C PHE A 119 10.43 26.39 -1.47
N LYS A 120 9.57 26.39 -0.46
CA LYS A 120 8.69 27.53 -0.13
C LYS A 120 9.48 28.82 0.20
N LYS A 121 10.58 28.68 0.90
CA LYS A 121 11.45 29.82 1.26
C LYS A 121 12.13 30.44 0.04
N VAL A 122 12.55 29.62 -0.91
CA VAL A 122 13.27 30.05 -2.13
C VAL A 122 12.29 30.60 -3.19
N ASN A 123 11.10 30.01 -3.31
CA ASN A 123 10.11 30.31 -4.35
C ASN A 123 8.87 31.01 -3.77
N ARG A 124 9.07 32.10 -3.03
CA ARG A 124 7.98 32.84 -2.33
C ARG A 124 6.87 33.38 -3.24
N GLN A 125 7.15 33.53 -4.53
CA GLN A 125 6.22 34.01 -5.55
C GLN A 125 5.30 32.91 -6.10
N VAL A 126 5.51 31.65 -5.69
CA VAL A 126 4.75 30.51 -6.15
C VAL A 126 3.72 30.11 -5.10
N GLU A 127 2.48 29.92 -5.53
CA GLU A 127 1.45 29.26 -4.72
C GLU A 127 1.71 27.75 -4.74
N VAL A 128 1.72 27.12 -3.57
CA VAL A 128 1.93 25.67 -3.44
C VAL A 128 0.63 24.98 -3.05
N ARG A 129 0.25 23.94 -3.80
CA ARG A 129 -0.95 23.14 -3.55
C ARG A 129 -0.60 21.67 -3.35
N ASP A 130 -1.43 20.98 -2.58
CA ASP A 130 -1.35 19.52 -2.45
C ASP A 130 -1.94 18.85 -3.70
N VAL A 131 -1.16 17.97 -4.32
CA VAL A 131 -1.60 17.13 -5.46
C VAL A 131 -1.70 15.66 -5.10
N HIS A 132 -1.44 15.30 -3.84
CA HIS A 132 -1.58 13.91 -3.40
C HIS A 132 -2.95 13.31 -3.72
N PRO A 133 -4.09 13.99 -3.46
CA PRO A 133 -5.40 13.44 -3.81
C PRO A 133 -5.59 13.17 -5.30
N LEU A 134 -5.00 14.00 -6.18
CA LEU A 134 -5.09 13.81 -7.64
C LEU A 134 -4.27 12.59 -8.08
N ILE A 135 -3.11 12.38 -7.48
CA ILE A 135 -2.26 11.22 -7.75
C ILE A 135 -2.97 9.93 -7.27
N MET A 136 -3.55 9.97 -6.07
CA MET A 136 -4.28 8.82 -5.51
C MET A 136 -5.53 8.50 -6.33
N GLU A 137 -6.24 9.49 -6.85
CA GLU A 137 -7.36 9.27 -7.78
C GLU A 137 -6.94 8.44 -9.01
N LEU A 138 -5.76 8.72 -9.57
CA LEU A 138 -5.21 7.96 -10.70
C LEU A 138 -4.74 6.55 -10.29
N ARG A 139 -4.12 6.40 -9.11
CA ARG A 139 -3.55 5.14 -8.63
C ARG A 139 -4.61 4.19 -8.09
N MET A 140 -5.75 4.72 -7.64
CA MET A 140 -6.83 3.92 -7.03
C MET A 140 -7.39 2.87 -7.99
N VAL A 141 -7.54 3.21 -9.29
CA VAL A 141 -7.99 2.28 -10.33
C VAL A 141 -6.79 1.81 -11.13
N LYS A 142 -6.42 0.56 -10.96
CA LYS A 142 -5.25 -0.08 -11.56
C LYS A 142 -5.50 -0.41 -13.03
N ASP A 143 -4.50 -0.21 -13.85
CA ASP A 143 -4.48 -0.72 -15.22
C ASP A 143 -4.11 -2.23 -15.25
N GLU A 144 -4.25 -2.87 -16.41
CA GLU A 144 -3.97 -4.30 -16.58
C GLU A 144 -2.53 -4.68 -16.23
N HIS A 145 -1.57 -3.79 -16.49
CA HIS A 145 -0.17 -4.03 -16.17
C HIS A 145 0.07 -4.01 -14.66
N GLU A 146 -0.53 -3.04 -13.95
CA GLU A 146 -0.46 -2.96 -12.48
C GLU A 146 -1.08 -4.20 -11.84
N ILE A 147 -2.25 -4.63 -12.33
CA ILE A 147 -2.94 -5.85 -11.85
C ILE A 147 -2.06 -7.09 -12.06
N GLU A 148 -1.37 -7.20 -13.19
CA GLU A 148 -0.47 -8.35 -13.43
C GLU A 148 0.73 -8.36 -12.48
N LEU A 149 1.30 -7.20 -12.14
CA LEU A 149 2.38 -7.10 -11.14
C LEU A 149 1.88 -7.46 -9.74
N ILE A 150 0.68 -7.01 -9.37
CA ILE A 150 0.05 -7.36 -8.08
C ILE A 150 -0.26 -8.86 -8.00
N LYS A 151 -0.74 -9.50 -9.08
CA LYS A 151 -0.91 -10.97 -9.15
C LYS A 151 0.39 -11.73 -8.89
N ARG A 152 1.52 -11.22 -9.38
CA ARG A 152 2.83 -11.81 -9.10
C ARG A 152 3.24 -11.60 -7.64
N ALA A 153 2.99 -10.43 -7.09
CA ALA A 153 3.19 -10.14 -5.67
C ALA A 153 2.33 -11.05 -4.79
N SER A 154 1.06 -11.30 -5.16
CA SER A 154 0.15 -12.21 -4.44
C SER A 154 0.69 -13.64 -4.35
N LYS A 155 1.31 -14.14 -5.42
CA LYS A 155 1.96 -15.46 -5.41
C LYS A 155 3.16 -15.51 -4.47
N LEU A 156 3.87 -14.38 -4.31
CA LEU A 156 4.95 -14.29 -3.31
C LEU A 156 4.37 -14.29 -1.89
N CYS A 157 3.25 -13.59 -1.65
CA CYS A 157 2.58 -13.63 -0.35
C CYS A 157 2.18 -15.07 0.04
N SER A 158 1.63 -15.86 -0.88
CA SER A 158 1.29 -17.27 -0.62
C SER A 158 2.52 -18.11 -0.20
N ARG A 159 3.65 -17.89 -0.87
CA ARG A 159 4.93 -18.55 -0.48
C ARG A 159 5.44 -18.10 0.89
N GLY A 160 5.31 -16.80 1.18
CA GLY A 160 5.68 -16.27 2.49
C GLY A 160 4.78 -16.80 3.60
N MET A 161 3.48 -16.96 3.31
CA MET A 161 2.54 -17.56 4.26
C MET A 161 2.83 -19.05 4.52
N GLU A 162 3.17 -19.83 3.47
CA GLU A 162 3.63 -21.21 3.63
C GLU A 162 4.84 -21.28 4.57
N ALA A 163 5.85 -20.44 4.36
CA ALA A 163 7.03 -20.38 5.23
C ALA A 163 6.66 -19.97 6.67
N ALA A 164 5.71 -19.04 6.83
CA ALA A 164 5.22 -18.64 8.15
C ALA A 164 4.55 -19.81 8.89
N VAL A 165 3.65 -20.51 8.20
CA VAL A 165 2.94 -21.67 8.78
C VAL A 165 3.95 -22.78 9.14
N ASP A 166 4.95 -23.03 8.32
CA ASP A 166 5.98 -24.04 8.61
C ASP A 166 6.83 -23.65 9.84
N ALA A 167 7.15 -22.37 10.00
CA ALA A 167 7.95 -21.85 11.11
C ALA A 167 7.19 -21.72 12.43
N VAL A 168 5.85 -21.63 12.40
CA VAL A 168 5.04 -21.48 13.62
C VAL A 168 5.03 -22.80 14.39
N GLU A 169 5.89 -22.91 15.43
CA GLU A 169 5.95 -24.02 16.36
C GLU A 169 6.04 -23.55 17.82
N PRO A 170 5.52 -24.32 18.78
CA PRO A 170 5.63 -23.97 20.19
C PRO A 170 7.08 -23.71 20.62
N GLY A 171 7.33 -22.55 21.23
CA GLY A 171 8.65 -22.13 21.70
C GLY A 171 9.43 -21.26 20.72
N VAL A 172 9.09 -21.22 19.43
CA VAL A 172 9.68 -20.32 18.45
C VAL A 172 9.23 -18.89 18.76
N SER A 173 10.10 -17.91 18.60
CA SER A 173 9.77 -16.50 18.77
C SER A 173 9.11 -15.91 17.52
N GLU A 174 8.37 -14.80 17.70
CA GLU A 174 7.78 -14.08 16.56
C GLU A 174 8.84 -13.63 15.56
N LEU A 175 9.99 -13.16 16.06
CA LEU A 175 11.09 -12.71 15.22
C LEU A 175 11.70 -13.87 14.39
N GLU A 176 11.80 -15.09 14.97
CA GLU A 176 12.25 -16.28 14.24
C GLU A 176 11.26 -16.65 13.12
N VAL A 177 9.94 -16.62 13.39
CA VAL A 177 8.91 -16.83 12.35
C VAL A 177 9.05 -15.80 11.24
N ALA A 178 9.16 -14.51 11.58
CA ALA A 178 9.31 -13.45 10.60
C ALA A 178 10.60 -13.59 9.76
N ALA A 179 11.72 -14.02 10.37
CA ALA A 179 12.98 -14.21 9.69
C ALA A 179 12.88 -15.26 8.56
N GLU A 180 12.17 -16.36 8.78
CA GLU A 180 11.94 -17.39 7.75
C GLU A 180 11.09 -16.84 6.59
N VAL A 181 10.07 -16.03 6.90
CA VAL A 181 9.25 -15.38 5.88
C VAL A 181 10.07 -14.39 5.06
N TYR A 182 10.84 -13.51 5.72
CA TYR A 182 11.73 -12.55 5.04
C TYR A 182 12.74 -13.27 4.14
N HIS A 183 13.39 -14.30 4.64
CA HIS A 183 14.33 -15.11 3.87
C HIS A 183 13.68 -15.69 2.60
N THR A 184 12.51 -16.29 2.74
CA THR A 184 11.77 -16.91 1.65
C THR A 184 11.36 -15.87 0.60
N LEU A 185 10.80 -14.75 1.03
CA LEU A 185 10.32 -13.70 0.13
C LEU A 185 11.46 -13.02 -0.63
N MET A 186 12.56 -12.69 0.05
CA MET A 186 13.71 -12.07 -0.59
C MET A 186 14.38 -13.01 -1.60
N LYS A 187 14.51 -14.30 -1.29
CA LYS A 187 15.00 -15.31 -2.26
C LYS A 187 14.08 -15.46 -3.46
N ALA A 188 12.78 -15.28 -3.27
CA ALA A 188 11.78 -15.34 -4.34
C ALA A 188 11.69 -14.05 -5.18
N GLY A 189 12.42 -12.98 -4.80
CA GLY A 189 12.54 -11.75 -5.57
C GLY A 189 11.75 -10.55 -5.07
N SER A 190 11.05 -10.65 -3.92
CA SER A 190 10.52 -9.47 -3.23
C SER A 190 11.68 -8.65 -2.69
N ARG A 191 11.61 -7.32 -2.88
CA ARG A 191 12.71 -6.41 -2.48
C ARG A 191 12.47 -5.73 -1.14
N HIS A 192 11.21 -5.55 -0.79
CA HIS A 192 10.80 -4.80 0.41
C HIS A 192 9.60 -5.49 1.06
N PRO A 193 9.71 -6.78 1.44
CA PRO A 193 8.62 -7.46 2.11
C PRO A 193 8.33 -6.84 3.48
N LEU A 194 7.10 -6.99 3.96
CA LEU A 194 6.67 -6.57 5.28
C LEU A 194 6.02 -7.77 5.98
N VAL A 195 6.44 -8.03 7.22
CA VAL A 195 5.94 -9.17 8.00
C VAL A 195 5.63 -8.71 9.41
N TYR A 196 4.39 -8.98 9.86
CA TYR A 196 4.00 -8.85 11.27
C TYR A 196 3.63 -10.21 11.81
N VAL A 197 3.93 -10.44 13.08
CA VAL A 197 3.59 -11.69 13.79
C VAL A 197 3.06 -11.32 15.17
N ASP A 198 1.86 -11.77 15.49
CA ASP A 198 1.20 -11.58 16.77
C ASP A 198 0.90 -12.93 17.40
N ALA A 199 1.72 -13.35 18.36
CA ALA A 199 1.50 -14.58 19.11
C ALA A 199 0.74 -14.30 20.42
N GLY A 200 -0.45 -14.93 20.55
CA GLY A 200 -1.25 -14.81 21.79
C GLY A 200 -0.48 -15.27 23.04
N PRO A 201 -0.93 -14.91 24.24
CA PRO A 201 -2.23 -14.29 24.57
C PRO A 201 -2.30 -12.76 24.51
N SER A 202 -1.20 -12.08 24.24
CA SER A 202 -1.17 -10.62 24.12
C SER A 202 -1.96 -10.16 22.88
N VAL A 203 -2.58 -8.99 23.00
CA VAL A 203 -3.27 -8.34 21.89
C VAL A 203 -2.36 -7.24 21.36
N ARG A 204 -1.84 -7.42 20.16
CA ARG A 204 -1.08 -6.42 19.43
C ARG A 204 -1.61 -6.38 17.99
N ILE A 205 -1.75 -5.19 17.43
CA ILE A 205 -2.30 -5.02 16.10
C ILE A 205 -1.17 -4.54 15.18
N HIS A 206 -0.87 -5.31 14.13
CA HIS A 206 0.22 -5.01 13.18
C HIS A 206 1.53 -4.69 13.90
N ALA A 207 1.86 -5.50 14.89
CA ALA A 207 3.06 -5.29 15.70
C ALA A 207 4.30 -5.89 15.05
N GLU A 208 5.41 -5.20 15.22
CA GLU A 208 6.70 -5.76 14.85
C GLU A 208 6.98 -7.05 15.62
N PRO A 209 7.53 -8.08 14.97
CA PRO A 209 7.87 -9.34 15.62
C PRO A 209 8.91 -9.15 16.73
N LEU A 210 8.67 -9.74 17.90
CA LEU A 210 9.52 -9.60 19.07
C LEU A 210 10.37 -10.87 19.29
N PRO A 211 11.64 -10.72 19.74
CA PRO A 211 12.52 -11.87 20.00
C PRO A 211 12.18 -12.65 21.27
N ASP A 212 11.49 -12.02 22.22
CA ASP A 212 11.16 -12.56 23.54
C ASP A 212 9.70 -13.05 23.66
N VAL A 213 8.84 -12.72 22.70
CA VAL A 213 7.49 -13.27 22.60
C VAL A 213 7.52 -14.59 21.84
N ARG A 214 7.05 -15.66 22.47
CA ARG A 214 7.12 -17.01 21.94
C ARG A 214 5.76 -17.61 21.69
N VAL A 215 5.64 -18.36 20.62
CA VAL A 215 4.48 -19.18 20.27
C VAL A 215 4.16 -20.17 21.39
N ARG A 216 2.89 -20.23 21.79
CA ARG A 216 2.39 -21.09 22.87
C ARG A 216 1.20 -21.92 22.41
N ARG A 217 1.14 -23.17 22.89
CA ARG A 217 -0.05 -24.01 22.66
C ARG A 217 -1.29 -23.42 23.31
N GLY A 218 -2.42 -23.53 22.63
CA GLY A 218 -3.71 -23.04 23.10
C GLY A 218 -4.00 -21.57 22.69
N TYR A 219 -3.08 -20.94 21.96
CA TYR A 219 -3.22 -19.55 21.51
C TYR A 219 -3.08 -19.40 20.00
N PRO A 220 -3.78 -18.43 19.37
CA PRO A 220 -3.59 -18.11 17.97
C PRO A 220 -2.26 -17.39 17.74
N VAL A 221 -1.72 -17.58 16.53
CA VAL A 221 -0.63 -16.79 15.98
C VAL A 221 -1.13 -16.15 14.68
N THR A 222 -1.25 -14.84 14.66
CA THR A 222 -1.66 -14.10 13.47
C THR A 222 -0.43 -13.60 12.72
N VAL A 223 -0.30 -13.97 11.44
CA VAL A 223 0.81 -13.57 10.59
C VAL A 223 0.28 -12.75 9.42
N VAL A 224 0.83 -11.54 9.26
CA VAL A 224 0.62 -10.66 8.11
C VAL A 224 1.83 -10.79 7.19
N VAL A 225 1.60 -11.02 5.93
CA VAL A 225 2.64 -11.12 4.90
C VAL A 225 2.32 -10.16 3.77
N ALA A 226 3.16 -9.15 3.56
CA ALA A 226 3.11 -8.33 2.36
C ALA A 226 4.39 -8.54 1.55
N ALA A 227 4.26 -8.67 0.23
CA ALA A 227 5.37 -8.85 -0.70
C ALA A 227 5.23 -7.94 -1.90
N ASP A 228 6.36 -7.51 -2.47
CA ASP A 228 6.37 -6.68 -3.67
C ASP A 228 6.94 -7.42 -4.88
N TYR A 229 6.39 -7.13 -6.06
CA TYR A 229 6.94 -7.52 -7.34
C TYR A 229 6.90 -6.34 -8.32
N GLY A 230 8.05 -5.98 -8.88
CA GLY A 230 8.14 -4.80 -9.75
C GLY A 230 7.75 -3.48 -9.04
N GLY A 231 7.81 -3.44 -7.71
CA GLY A 231 7.42 -2.30 -6.87
C GLY A 231 5.96 -2.29 -6.44
N TYR A 232 5.12 -3.18 -6.97
CA TYR A 232 3.71 -3.33 -6.58
C TYR A 232 3.56 -4.39 -5.52
N TYR A 233 2.73 -4.11 -4.53
CA TYR A 233 2.48 -4.98 -3.39
C TYR A 233 1.22 -5.82 -3.56
N ALA A 234 1.16 -6.89 -2.82
CA ALA A 234 -0.01 -7.57 -2.32
C ALA A 234 0.23 -7.91 -0.85
N ASP A 235 -0.83 -8.16 -0.11
CA ASP A 235 -0.75 -8.60 1.27
C ASP A 235 -1.83 -9.63 1.59
N MET A 236 -1.58 -10.41 2.61
CA MET A 236 -2.51 -11.37 3.17
C MET A 236 -2.23 -11.61 4.64
N THR A 237 -3.27 -11.97 5.38
CA THR A 237 -3.15 -12.36 6.78
C THR A 237 -3.81 -13.71 7.01
N ARG A 238 -3.19 -14.54 7.85
CA ARG A 238 -3.79 -15.78 8.37
C ARG A 238 -3.56 -15.90 9.87
N THR A 239 -4.51 -16.54 10.52
CA THR A 239 -4.38 -16.93 11.92
C THR A 239 -4.11 -18.43 12.00
N VAL A 240 -2.97 -18.80 12.57
CA VAL A 240 -2.53 -20.18 12.81
C VAL A 240 -2.92 -20.58 14.23
N PHE A 241 -3.60 -21.71 14.37
CA PHE A 241 -4.01 -22.26 15.66
C PHE A 241 -3.02 -23.29 16.15
N VAL A 242 -2.39 -23.04 17.31
CA VAL A 242 -1.34 -23.88 17.85
C VAL A 242 -1.90 -24.79 18.97
N GLY A 243 -2.11 -26.06 18.66
CA GLY A 243 -2.74 -27.01 19.57
C GLY A 243 -4.26 -26.81 19.70
N LEU A 244 -4.81 -27.20 20.87
CA LEU A 244 -6.24 -27.07 21.14
C LEU A 244 -6.58 -25.66 21.61
N LEU A 245 -7.39 -24.98 20.84
CA LEU A 245 -7.94 -23.68 21.20
C LEU A 245 -9.12 -23.78 22.16
N SER A 246 -9.38 -22.70 22.87
CA SER A 246 -10.64 -22.51 23.60
C SER A 246 -11.83 -22.48 22.63
N GLU A 247 -13.00 -22.88 23.11
CA GLU A 247 -14.24 -22.80 22.33
C GLU A 247 -14.57 -21.35 21.93
N ASP A 248 -14.24 -20.37 22.80
CA ASP A 248 -14.44 -18.95 22.50
C ASP A 248 -13.55 -18.47 21.35
N ALA A 249 -12.30 -18.94 21.27
CA ALA A 249 -11.40 -18.59 20.16
C ALA A 249 -11.89 -19.19 18.84
N LYS A 250 -12.38 -20.44 18.85
CA LYS A 250 -12.97 -21.08 17.66
C LYS A 250 -14.23 -20.32 17.20
N LYS A 251 -15.14 -20.04 18.13
CA LYS A 251 -16.34 -19.27 17.82
C LYS A 251 -16.03 -17.88 17.25
N ALA A 252 -15.03 -17.20 17.80
CA ALA A 252 -14.59 -15.91 17.28
C ALA A 252 -14.03 -16.03 15.86
N PHE A 253 -13.28 -17.09 15.55
CA PHE A 253 -12.80 -17.36 14.20
C PHE A 253 -13.95 -17.62 13.22
N ASP A 254 -14.94 -18.43 13.60
CA ASP A 254 -16.12 -18.71 12.76
C ASP A 254 -16.88 -17.40 12.44
N VAL A 255 -17.09 -16.54 13.44
CA VAL A 255 -17.72 -15.22 13.25
C VAL A 255 -16.86 -14.33 12.37
N PHE A 256 -15.51 -14.39 12.51
CA PHE A 256 -14.62 -13.63 11.64
C PHE A 256 -14.69 -14.10 10.19
N MET A 257 -14.82 -15.41 9.94
CA MET A 257 -15.00 -15.96 8.59
C MET A 257 -16.35 -15.58 7.99
N GLU A 258 -17.42 -15.50 8.80
CA GLU A 258 -18.72 -14.96 8.34
C GLU A 258 -18.59 -13.48 7.93
N ALA A 259 -17.84 -12.68 8.71
CA ALA A 259 -17.53 -11.30 8.38
C ALA A 259 -16.66 -11.17 7.12
N HIS A 260 -15.70 -12.08 6.94
CA HIS A 260 -14.84 -12.13 5.75
C HIS A 260 -15.66 -12.36 4.47
N SER A 261 -16.58 -13.33 4.49
CA SER A 261 -17.50 -13.59 3.38
C SER A 261 -18.41 -12.39 3.07
N LEU A 262 -18.98 -11.77 4.12
CA LEU A 262 -19.81 -10.57 3.98
C LEU A 262 -19.03 -9.39 3.38
N ALA A 263 -17.76 -9.20 3.78
CA ALA A 263 -16.90 -8.15 3.22
C ALA A 263 -16.61 -8.41 1.73
N GLU A 264 -16.26 -9.65 1.37
CA GLU A 264 -16.01 -10.06 -0.02
C GLU A 264 -17.26 -9.83 -0.90
N ASP A 265 -18.43 -10.27 -0.46
CA ASP A 265 -19.71 -10.05 -1.14
C ASP A 265 -20.08 -8.57 -1.31
N GLY A 266 -19.63 -7.73 -0.39
CA GLY A 266 -19.85 -6.28 -0.41
C GLY A 266 -18.93 -5.52 -1.39
N LEU A 267 -17.82 -6.12 -1.84
CA LEU A 267 -16.85 -5.47 -2.74
C LEU A 267 -17.30 -5.59 -4.22
N LYS A 268 -18.40 -4.94 -4.57
CA LYS A 268 -18.94 -4.89 -5.94
C LYS A 268 -18.91 -3.47 -6.50
N PRO A 269 -18.69 -3.29 -7.82
CA PRO A 269 -18.76 -1.98 -8.44
C PRO A 269 -20.06 -1.24 -8.07
N GLY A 270 -19.96 0.01 -7.65
CA GLY A 270 -21.09 0.81 -7.21
C GLY A 270 -21.34 0.80 -5.70
N THR A 271 -20.80 -0.15 -4.95
CA THR A 271 -20.96 -0.21 -3.49
C THR A 271 -20.21 0.93 -2.81
N ILE A 272 -20.81 1.58 -1.83
CA ILE A 272 -20.13 2.55 -0.96
C ILE A 272 -19.51 1.78 0.21
N LEU A 273 -18.19 1.96 0.44
CA LEU A 273 -17.45 1.23 1.48
C LEU A 273 -18.06 1.38 2.88
N ALA A 274 -18.65 2.54 3.20
CA ALA A 274 -19.36 2.75 4.46
C ALA A 274 -20.58 1.83 4.67
N ASN A 275 -21.19 1.33 3.62
CA ASN A 275 -22.32 0.42 3.76
C ASN A 275 -21.83 -0.97 4.19
N VAL A 276 -20.76 -1.46 3.58
CA VAL A 276 -20.11 -2.72 4.00
C VAL A 276 -19.63 -2.63 5.45
N GLN A 277 -19.01 -1.50 5.82
CA GLN A 277 -18.58 -1.25 7.20
C GLN A 277 -19.74 -1.37 8.20
N LYS A 278 -20.90 -0.77 7.90
CA LYS A 278 -22.11 -0.86 8.76
C LYS A 278 -22.63 -2.28 8.89
N ASP A 279 -22.61 -3.05 7.81
CA ASP A 279 -23.06 -4.44 7.83
C ASP A 279 -22.12 -5.31 8.66
N LEU A 280 -20.80 -5.08 8.59
CA LEU A 280 -19.80 -5.73 9.44
C LEU A 280 -20.00 -5.36 10.92
N GLU A 281 -20.17 -4.07 11.23
CA GLU A 281 -20.45 -3.60 12.59
C GLU A 281 -21.70 -4.27 13.18
N ARG A 282 -22.79 -4.34 12.39
CA ARG A 282 -24.01 -5.03 12.80
C ARG A 282 -23.77 -6.51 13.08
N LEU A 283 -23.09 -7.22 12.17
CA LEU A 283 -22.75 -8.63 12.35
C LEU A 283 -21.98 -8.87 13.67
N PHE A 284 -20.89 -8.14 13.88
CA PHE A 284 -20.09 -8.30 15.09
C PHE A 284 -20.88 -7.97 16.36
N HIS A 285 -21.74 -6.96 16.34
CA HIS A 285 -22.62 -6.64 17.47
C HIS A 285 -23.64 -7.76 17.75
N GLU A 286 -24.32 -8.28 16.75
CA GLU A 286 -25.30 -9.37 16.87
C GLU A 286 -24.66 -10.66 17.38
N LYS A 287 -23.41 -10.93 17.02
CA LYS A 287 -22.64 -12.10 17.47
C LYS A 287 -21.95 -11.90 18.82
N GLY A 288 -22.04 -10.70 19.41
CA GLY A 288 -21.46 -10.39 20.72
C GLY A 288 -19.99 -9.91 20.70
N TYR A 289 -19.44 -9.58 19.53
CA TYR A 289 -18.06 -9.15 19.35
C TYR A 289 -17.92 -7.64 19.01
N GLY A 290 -18.97 -6.85 19.18
CA GLY A 290 -18.94 -5.42 18.86
C GLY A 290 -17.86 -4.61 19.58
N SER A 291 -17.51 -4.98 20.83
CA SER A 291 -16.41 -4.36 21.57
C SER A 291 -15.01 -4.87 21.19
N ASN A 292 -14.93 -5.93 20.41
CA ASN A 292 -13.69 -6.60 20.02
C ASN A 292 -13.22 -6.22 18.63
N MET A 293 -14.11 -5.62 17.82
CA MET A 293 -13.78 -5.22 16.46
C MET A 293 -13.03 -3.89 16.43
N VAL A 294 -12.12 -3.76 15.47
CA VAL A 294 -11.50 -2.50 15.10
C VAL A 294 -12.26 -1.89 13.93
N ILE A 295 -12.45 -0.57 13.93
CA ILE A 295 -13.22 0.12 12.89
C ILE A 295 -12.40 0.21 11.59
N GLY A 296 -13.09 0.02 10.46
CA GLY A 296 -12.49 -0.04 9.13
C GLY A 296 -12.25 -1.47 8.69
N PHE A 297 -12.26 -1.72 7.38
CA PHE A 297 -12.14 -3.10 6.92
C PHE A 297 -11.29 -3.27 5.66
N ALA A 298 -11.02 -2.19 4.89
CA ALA A 298 -10.30 -2.29 3.64
C ALA A 298 -9.35 -1.13 3.42
N HIS A 299 -8.29 -1.40 2.69
CA HIS A 299 -7.40 -0.40 2.11
C HIS A 299 -7.05 -0.76 0.66
N GLY A 300 -6.66 0.25 -0.12
CA GLY A 300 -6.09 0.05 -1.44
C GLY A 300 -4.70 -0.56 -1.36
N VAL A 301 -4.33 -1.32 -2.37
CA VAL A 301 -3.02 -1.95 -2.52
C VAL A 301 -2.44 -1.57 -3.89
N GLY A 302 -1.16 -1.23 -3.93
CA GLY A 302 -0.50 -0.84 -5.17
C GLY A 302 1.00 -0.66 -4.98
N LEU A 303 1.51 0.54 -5.25
CA LEU A 303 2.93 0.88 -5.02
C LEU A 303 3.28 1.07 -3.53
N LEU A 304 2.26 1.14 -2.69
CA LEU A 304 2.37 1.02 -1.24
C LEU A 304 1.53 -0.19 -0.79
N VAL A 305 1.88 -0.75 0.37
CA VAL A 305 1.07 -1.82 0.98
C VAL A 305 -0.32 -1.28 1.28
N GLU A 306 -0.39 -0.08 1.87
CA GLU A 306 -1.62 0.65 2.10
C GLU A 306 -1.60 1.96 1.30
N GLU A 307 -2.54 2.12 0.38
CA GLU A 307 -2.82 3.35 -0.34
C GLU A 307 -4.34 3.59 -0.42
N ASP A 308 -4.76 4.72 -1.00
CA ASP A 308 -6.19 5.05 -1.08
C ASP A 308 -7.02 3.98 -1.82
N PRO A 309 -8.22 3.66 -1.27
CA PRO A 309 -8.84 4.19 -0.05
C PRO A 309 -8.34 3.46 1.21
N ILE A 310 -8.11 4.17 2.32
CA ILE A 310 -7.75 3.59 3.62
C ILE A 310 -8.90 3.80 4.59
N THR A 311 -9.77 2.81 4.77
CA THR A 311 -11.01 2.97 5.54
C THR A 311 -10.81 2.93 7.06
N THR A 312 -9.68 2.40 7.53
CA THR A 312 -9.32 2.29 8.93
C THR A 312 -9.01 3.66 9.55
N ILE A 313 -7.98 4.33 9.03
CA ILE A 313 -7.42 5.55 9.61
C ILE A 313 -7.88 6.84 8.94
N VAL A 314 -8.53 6.76 7.76
CA VAL A 314 -9.02 7.92 7.00
C VAL A 314 -10.54 7.86 6.84
N PRO A 315 -11.33 8.35 7.82
CA PRO A 315 -12.79 8.24 7.79
C PRO A 315 -13.47 8.74 6.51
N PRO A 316 -13.02 9.82 5.83
CA PRO A 316 -13.58 10.24 4.56
C PRO A 316 -13.52 9.18 3.46
N HIS A 317 -12.51 8.28 3.47
CA HIS A 317 -12.35 7.22 2.48
C HIS A 317 -13.44 6.15 2.54
N ARG A 318 -14.15 6.02 3.65
CA ARG A 318 -15.34 5.15 3.77
C ARG A 318 -16.48 5.57 2.83
N ARG A 319 -16.46 6.80 2.31
CA ARG A 319 -17.45 7.30 1.35
C ARG A 319 -17.11 6.96 -0.10
N TYR A 320 -15.93 6.42 -0.36
CA TYR A 320 -15.55 6.02 -1.71
C TYR A 320 -16.46 4.90 -2.20
N GLN A 321 -16.76 4.98 -3.50
CA GLN A 321 -17.49 3.97 -4.21
C GLN A 321 -16.51 2.97 -4.83
N VAL A 322 -16.75 1.69 -4.63
CA VAL A 322 -16.00 0.62 -5.27
C VAL A 322 -16.13 0.74 -6.78
N LYS A 323 -15.01 0.67 -7.49
CA LYS A 323 -14.95 0.75 -8.96
C LYS A 323 -14.19 -0.46 -9.49
N LYS A 324 -14.57 -0.90 -10.69
CA LYS A 324 -13.81 -1.89 -11.46
C LYS A 324 -12.35 -1.43 -11.60
N GLY A 325 -11.42 -2.35 -11.48
CA GLY A 325 -9.98 -2.09 -11.53
C GLY A 325 -9.36 -1.63 -10.21
N MET A 326 -10.15 -1.37 -9.16
CA MET A 326 -9.58 -1.20 -7.82
C MET A 326 -8.95 -2.51 -7.37
N VAL A 327 -7.85 -2.41 -6.61
CA VAL A 327 -7.28 -3.53 -5.86
C VAL A 327 -7.33 -3.17 -4.39
N LEU A 328 -7.98 -4.03 -3.61
CA LEU A 328 -8.27 -3.79 -2.19
C LEU A 328 -7.83 -5.00 -1.36
N ALA A 329 -7.18 -4.76 -0.23
CA ALA A 329 -7.08 -5.74 0.85
C ALA A 329 -8.33 -5.64 1.73
N SER A 330 -8.96 -6.76 2.01
CA SER A 330 -10.23 -6.80 2.71
C SER A 330 -10.18 -7.64 3.96
N LEU A 331 -10.87 -7.14 4.95
CA LEU A 331 -10.93 -7.47 6.36
C LEU A 331 -9.60 -7.25 7.09
N HIS A 332 -8.99 -6.10 6.76
CA HIS A 332 -7.75 -5.64 7.37
C HIS A 332 -7.83 -5.47 8.90
N ALA A 333 -8.98 -5.04 9.42
CA ALA A 333 -9.18 -4.84 10.84
C ALA A 333 -9.42 -6.17 11.58
N PRO A 334 -8.65 -6.48 12.64
CA PRO A 334 -8.76 -7.75 13.36
C PRO A 334 -9.88 -7.75 14.39
N LEU A 335 -10.22 -8.95 14.90
CA LEU A 335 -10.85 -9.13 16.21
C LEU A 335 -9.77 -9.24 17.29
N THR A 336 -9.92 -8.43 18.34
CA THR A 336 -9.05 -8.44 19.49
C THR A 336 -9.70 -9.18 20.64
N LEU A 337 -9.07 -10.24 21.13
CA LEU A 337 -9.59 -11.10 22.19
C LEU A 337 -8.67 -11.02 23.42
N PRO A 338 -8.99 -10.17 24.43
CA PRO A 338 -8.18 -10.02 25.64
C PRO A 338 -7.90 -11.39 26.30
N GLY A 339 -6.64 -11.67 26.60
CA GLY A 339 -6.21 -12.96 27.17
C GLY A 339 -6.13 -14.14 26.19
N THR A 340 -6.48 -13.93 24.94
CA THR A 340 -6.41 -14.94 23.87
C THR A 340 -5.45 -14.52 22.75
N GLY A 341 -5.56 -13.28 22.26
CA GLY A 341 -4.75 -12.77 21.15
C GLY A 341 -5.58 -12.08 20.09
N VAL A 342 -5.14 -12.17 18.86
CA VAL A 342 -5.74 -11.52 17.70
C VAL A 342 -6.19 -12.58 16.68
N ILE A 343 -7.37 -12.39 16.10
CA ILE A 343 -7.87 -13.17 14.96
C ILE A 343 -8.02 -12.25 13.77
N LYS A 344 -7.36 -12.61 12.67
CA LYS A 344 -7.43 -11.87 11.41
C LYS A 344 -7.25 -12.82 10.22
N VAL A 345 -8.10 -12.64 9.23
CA VAL A 345 -7.97 -13.24 7.90
C VAL A 345 -8.18 -12.13 6.88
N GLU A 346 -7.21 -11.93 6.03
CA GLU A 346 -7.22 -10.87 5.03
C GLU A 346 -6.71 -11.38 3.70
N ASP A 347 -7.30 -10.92 2.63
CA ASP A 347 -6.89 -11.21 1.28
C ASP A 347 -6.89 -9.97 0.40
N THR A 348 -6.01 -9.94 -0.61
CA THR A 348 -6.00 -8.94 -1.66
C THR A 348 -6.94 -9.35 -2.80
N TYR A 349 -7.82 -8.45 -3.21
CA TYR A 349 -8.81 -8.63 -4.26
C TYR A 349 -8.64 -7.60 -5.38
N VAL A 350 -8.85 -8.03 -6.63
CA VAL A 350 -9.14 -7.12 -7.73
C VAL A 350 -10.64 -7.03 -7.96
N ILE A 351 -11.15 -5.85 -8.20
CA ILE A 351 -12.58 -5.63 -8.49
C ILE A 351 -12.80 -5.78 -9.99
N GLU A 352 -13.53 -6.83 -10.38
CA GLU A 352 -14.00 -7.10 -11.73
C GLU A 352 -15.43 -6.58 -11.95
N GLU A 353 -16.06 -6.84 -13.12
CA GLU A 353 -17.42 -6.37 -13.43
C GLU A 353 -18.49 -6.91 -12.47
N ASP A 354 -18.35 -8.16 -12.08
CA ASP A 354 -19.33 -8.93 -11.28
C ASP A 354 -18.99 -8.94 -9.77
N GLY A 355 -17.85 -8.38 -9.36
CA GLY A 355 -17.46 -8.27 -7.95
C GLY A 355 -15.97 -8.45 -7.69
N ALA A 356 -15.65 -8.79 -6.46
CA ALA A 356 -14.29 -9.03 -6.02
C ALA A 356 -13.77 -10.39 -6.49
N LYS A 357 -12.54 -10.39 -7.03
CA LYS A 357 -11.81 -11.61 -7.34
C LYS A 357 -10.54 -11.68 -6.51
N ARG A 358 -10.45 -12.69 -5.69
CA ARG A 358 -9.30 -12.91 -4.81
C ARG A 358 -8.03 -13.19 -5.62
N LEU A 359 -6.94 -12.54 -5.22
CA LEU A 359 -5.61 -12.69 -5.82
C LEU A 359 -4.64 -13.49 -4.95
N THR A 360 -4.78 -13.40 -3.63
CA THR A 360 -3.98 -14.18 -2.67
C THR A 360 -4.66 -15.51 -2.41
N GLU A 361 -3.93 -16.61 -2.54
CA GLU A 361 -4.46 -17.96 -2.42
C GLU A 361 -3.71 -18.72 -1.32
N TYR A 362 -4.38 -18.98 -0.20
CA TYR A 362 -3.92 -19.84 0.90
C TYR A 362 -5.12 -20.30 1.72
N GLU A 363 -4.96 -21.41 2.43
CA GLU A 363 -6.00 -21.96 3.30
C GLU A 363 -6.36 -20.99 4.42
N TYR A 364 -7.61 -21.03 4.88
CA TYR A 364 -8.09 -20.17 5.96
C TYR A 364 -7.89 -20.79 7.34
N GLU A 365 -8.24 -22.08 7.48
CA GLU A 365 -8.13 -22.79 8.75
C GLU A 365 -6.78 -23.50 8.86
N LEU A 366 -5.89 -22.95 9.67
CA LEU A 366 -4.52 -23.45 9.86
C LEU A 366 -4.33 -23.97 11.29
N LYS A 367 -4.01 -25.27 11.40
CA LYS A 367 -3.80 -25.95 12.68
C LYS A 367 -2.38 -26.51 12.77
N LYS A 368 -1.72 -26.33 13.92
CA LYS A 368 -0.38 -26.85 14.25
C LYS A 368 -0.36 -27.60 15.60
#